data_e38223115a313f384a21bbcb2e98a0bf
#
_entry.id   e38223115a313f384a21bbcb2e98a0bf
#
_cell.length_a   1.000
_cell.length_b   1.000
_cell.length_c   1.000
_cell.angle_alpha   90.00
_cell.angle_beta   90.00
_cell.angle_gamma   90.00
#
_symmetry.space_group_name_H-M   'P 1'
#
loop_
_entity.id
_entity.type
_entity.pdbx_description
1 polymer ?
#
loop_
_entity_poly.entity_id
_entity_poly.type
_entity_poly.pdbx_seq_one_letter_code
_entity_poly.pdbx_strand_id
1 'polypeptide(L)'
;MTLRITHVNLARGFRGGERQTELLIQALAAQGMTQQLVCRADSPLRTRLQGTPQLSFVTANHQLMGHWRAAQSDLVHAHEAKAVHWAWLHHCLRGTPYILTRRVPQEVKATGFNRRCYSQASMAVAISSPIEQHLLDRHWCPVQRIPSALAHLKHDPANVAALRSHYAGAFVIGHAGALVDKHKGQRELIAAARQLQPQMPDARFLMLGDGADGEALRAESQDLANVEWLGFKSNLGDYLAMLDLFAFPSRNEGLGSTLLDVMDYEVPIVASDVDGIPDLVQHEQTGLLVKPNDAEALAQALLRLYGDAALRRQLAQQAKAGLAHYTPEAMAERYLALYSQLVAR
;
A
#
# COMPACT_ATOMS: atom_id res chain seq x y z
N MET A 1 26.80 -10.46 -16.27
CA MET A 1 25.60 -10.49 -17.15
C MET A 1 24.53 -9.61 -16.53
N THR A 2 23.90 -8.74 -17.30
CA THR A 2 22.80 -7.91 -16.79
C THR A 2 21.54 -8.78 -16.71
N LEU A 3 20.98 -8.97 -15.51
CA LEU A 3 19.75 -9.74 -15.31
C LEU A 3 18.59 -9.13 -16.11
N ARG A 4 17.76 -9.98 -16.70
CA ARG A 4 16.51 -9.60 -17.36
C ARG A 4 15.33 -10.14 -16.56
N ILE A 5 14.48 -9.25 -16.08
CA ILE A 5 13.31 -9.58 -15.23
C ILE A 5 12.02 -9.36 -16.01
N THR A 6 11.12 -10.34 -15.96
CA THR A 6 9.74 -10.19 -16.43
C THR A 6 8.81 -9.99 -15.27
N HIS A 7 8.29 -8.77 -15.10
CA HIS A 7 7.21 -8.47 -14.16
C HIS A 7 5.87 -8.85 -14.75
N VAL A 8 4.96 -9.38 -13.94
CA VAL A 8 3.60 -9.72 -14.36
C VAL A 8 2.59 -9.08 -13.42
N ASN A 9 1.70 -8.26 -13.98
CA ASN A 9 0.58 -7.67 -13.27
C ASN A 9 -0.63 -7.58 -14.21
N LEU A 10 -1.67 -8.38 -13.97
CA LEU A 10 -2.86 -8.48 -14.80
C LEU A 10 -4.07 -7.76 -14.19
N ALA A 11 -3.87 -6.90 -13.22
CA ALA A 11 -4.91 -6.08 -12.61
C ALA A 11 -5.54 -5.12 -13.64
N ARG A 12 -6.84 -4.84 -13.46
CA ARG A 12 -7.61 -3.92 -14.32
C ARG A 12 -7.52 -2.46 -13.85
N GLY A 13 -7.32 -2.24 -12.55
CA GLY A 13 -7.26 -0.93 -11.93
C GLY A 13 -5.85 -0.54 -11.54
N PHE A 14 -5.75 0.58 -10.81
CA PHE A 14 -4.52 1.06 -10.21
C PHE A 14 -4.78 1.36 -8.73
N ARG A 15 -4.23 0.50 -7.88
CA ARG A 15 -4.35 0.58 -6.42
C ARG A 15 -2.95 0.47 -5.78
N GLY A 16 -2.90 0.27 -4.48
CA GLY A 16 -1.63 0.15 -3.74
C GLY A 16 -0.67 -0.93 -4.30
N GLY A 17 -1.18 -2.09 -4.73
CA GLY A 17 -0.37 -3.15 -5.33
C GLY A 17 0.28 -2.74 -6.66
N GLU A 18 -0.47 -2.08 -7.54
CA GLU A 18 0.03 -1.56 -8.82
C GLU A 18 0.99 -0.40 -8.61
N ARG A 19 0.74 0.45 -7.61
CA ARG A 19 1.67 1.51 -7.20
C ARG A 19 3.02 0.91 -6.77
N GLN A 20 3.01 -0.14 -5.97
CA GLN A 20 4.24 -0.80 -5.54
C GLN A 20 4.98 -1.50 -6.69
N THR A 21 4.24 -2.03 -7.68
CA THR A 21 4.85 -2.56 -8.91
C THR A 21 5.50 -1.46 -9.74
N GLU A 22 4.84 -0.29 -9.85
CA GLU A 22 5.37 0.91 -10.52
C GLU A 22 6.67 1.37 -9.87
N LEU A 23 6.68 1.56 -8.55
CA LEU A 23 7.84 2.01 -7.78
C LEU A 23 9.03 1.07 -7.95
N LEU A 24 8.80 -0.25 -7.86
CA LEU A 24 9.86 -1.23 -8.04
C LEU A 24 10.45 -1.18 -9.45
N ILE A 25 9.62 -1.15 -10.48
CA ILE A 25 10.08 -1.12 -11.87
C ILE A 25 10.88 0.16 -12.13
N GLN A 26 10.43 1.31 -11.67
CA GLN A 26 11.13 2.59 -11.82
C GLN A 26 12.48 2.59 -11.09
N ALA A 27 12.53 2.11 -9.85
CA ALA A 27 13.77 2.04 -9.09
C ALA A 27 14.79 1.06 -9.70
N LEU A 28 14.34 -0.09 -10.22
CA LEU A 28 15.20 -1.03 -10.95
C LEU A 28 15.68 -0.46 -12.30
N ALA A 29 14.83 0.30 -13.00
CA ALA A 29 15.23 0.99 -14.24
C ALA A 29 16.31 2.04 -13.98
N ALA A 30 16.22 2.79 -12.86
CA ALA A 30 17.25 3.74 -12.45
C ALA A 30 18.62 3.06 -12.18
N GLN A 31 18.63 1.77 -11.84
CA GLN A 31 19.83 0.95 -11.70
C GLN A 31 20.28 0.28 -13.02
N GLY A 32 19.65 0.63 -14.15
CA GLY A 32 20.03 0.11 -15.47
C GLY A 32 19.54 -1.31 -15.78
N MET A 33 18.54 -1.82 -15.04
CA MET A 33 18.01 -3.16 -15.23
C MET A 33 17.16 -3.27 -16.51
N THR A 34 17.38 -4.32 -17.29
CA THR A 34 16.52 -4.66 -18.42
C THR A 34 15.27 -5.37 -17.93
N GLN A 35 14.11 -4.80 -18.22
CA GLN A 35 12.83 -5.26 -17.68
C GLN A 35 11.77 -5.45 -18.77
N GLN A 36 10.82 -6.33 -18.49
CA GLN A 36 9.62 -6.50 -19.29
C GLN A 36 8.40 -6.52 -18.36
N LEU A 37 7.32 -5.82 -18.73
CA LEU A 37 6.05 -5.89 -18.02
C LEU A 37 5.00 -6.60 -18.87
N VAL A 38 4.53 -7.73 -18.37
CA VAL A 38 3.36 -8.45 -18.88
C VAL A 38 2.13 -7.88 -18.17
N CYS A 39 1.27 -7.20 -18.92
CA CYS A 39 0.08 -6.55 -18.38
C CYS A 39 -1.05 -6.52 -19.40
N ARG A 40 -2.24 -6.11 -18.96
CA ARG A 40 -3.38 -5.92 -19.85
C ARG A 40 -3.14 -4.73 -20.80
N ALA A 41 -3.79 -4.76 -21.95
CA ALA A 41 -3.71 -3.67 -22.94
C ALA A 41 -4.24 -2.35 -22.36
N ASP A 42 -5.31 -2.43 -21.55
CA ASP A 42 -6.03 -1.32 -20.91
C ASP A 42 -5.54 -1.02 -19.49
N SER A 43 -4.38 -1.53 -19.07
CA SER A 43 -3.86 -1.34 -17.71
C SER A 43 -3.39 0.09 -17.48
N PRO A 44 -3.88 0.80 -16.46
CA PRO A 44 -3.35 2.11 -16.08
C PRO A 44 -1.87 2.05 -15.69
N LEU A 45 -1.39 0.92 -15.14
CA LEU A 45 0.01 0.70 -14.82
C LEU A 45 0.90 0.78 -16.09
N ARG A 46 0.41 0.23 -17.22
CA ARG A 46 1.11 0.33 -18.51
C ARG A 46 1.29 1.78 -18.94
N THR A 47 0.23 2.58 -18.89
CA THR A 47 0.24 3.99 -19.28
C THR A 47 1.23 4.79 -18.42
N ARG A 48 1.22 4.55 -17.11
CA ARG A 48 2.09 5.26 -16.16
C ARG A 48 3.58 4.92 -16.32
N LEU A 49 3.89 3.71 -16.79
CA LEU A 49 5.26 3.24 -17.02
C LEU A 49 5.77 3.50 -18.43
N GLN A 50 4.97 4.11 -19.31
CA GLN A 50 5.44 4.52 -20.65
C GLN A 50 6.63 5.47 -20.52
N GLY A 51 7.67 5.23 -21.34
CA GLY A 51 8.91 6.03 -21.29
C GLY A 51 9.92 5.59 -20.22
N THR A 52 9.61 4.59 -19.37
CA THR A 52 10.59 4.04 -18.43
C THR A 52 11.77 3.40 -19.21
N PRO A 53 13.02 3.79 -18.91
CA PRO A 53 14.18 3.25 -19.61
C PRO A 53 14.29 1.72 -19.49
N GLN A 54 14.71 1.04 -20.56
CA GLN A 54 14.94 -0.40 -20.61
C GLN A 54 13.72 -1.27 -20.19
N LEU A 55 12.49 -0.71 -20.22
CA LEU A 55 11.25 -1.41 -20.00
C LEU A 55 10.52 -1.69 -21.32
N SER A 56 10.23 -2.94 -21.59
CA SER A 56 9.37 -3.38 -22.69
C SER A 56 8.02 -3.90 -22.17
N PHE A 57 7.02 -3.96 -23.06
CA PHE A 57 5.66 -4.37 -22.67
C PHE A 57 5.18 -5.57 -23.48
N VAL A 58 4.54 -6.51 -22.81
CA VAL A 58 3.80 -7.61 -23.41
C VAL A 58 2.34 -7.54 -23.00
N THR A 59 1.45 -7.61 -23.97
CA THR A 59 0.01 -7.63 -23.71
C THR A 59 -0.47 -9.02 -23.34
N ALA A 60 -1.10 -9.13 -22.17
CA ALA A 60 -1.81 -10.32 -21.71
C ALA A 60 -3.10 -9.92 -20.99
N ASN A 61 -4.25 -10.07 -21.62
CA ASN A 61 -5.54 -9.72 -21.03
C ASN A 61 -6.08 -10.78 -20.05
N HIS A 62 -5.49 -11.98 -20.08
CA HIS A 62 -5.75 -13.08 -19.14
C HIS A 62 -4.51 -14.00 -19.04
N GLN A 63 -4.57 -14.96 -18.12
CA GLN A 63 -3.42 -15.79 -17.74
C GLN A 63 -2.86 -16.69 -18.85
N LEU A 64 -3.62 -16.99 -19.90
CA LEU A 64 -3.20 -17.86 -21.01
C LEU A 64 -2.55 -17.12 -22.19
N MET A 65 -2.41 -15.77 -22.09
CA MET A 65 -1.89 -14.94 -23.18
C MET A 65 -0.47 -14.47 -22.91
N GLY A 66 0.27 -14.19 -23.99
CA GLY A 66 1.53 -13.46 -23.92
C GLY A 66 2.77 -14.34 -23.75
N HIS A 67 2.65 -15.63 -23.41
CA HIS A 67 3.78 -16.52 -23.11
C HIS A 67 4.83 -16.63 -24.23
N TRP A 68 4.40 -16.64 -25.49
CA TRP A 68 5.28 -16.74 -26.66
C TRP A 68 5.77 -15.38 -27.16
N ARG A 69 5.11 -14.28 -26.73
CA ARG A 69 5.53 -12.91 -27.04
C ARG A 69 6.48 -12.34 -26.01
N ALA A 70 6.50 -12.92 -24.81
CA ALA A 70 7.44 -12.55 -23.77
C ALA A 70 8.85 -12.94 -24.22
N ALA A 71 9.78 -11.99 -24.17
CA ALA A 71 11.19 -12.25 -24.42
C ALA A 71 11.72 -13.19 -23.32
N GLN A 72 12.79 -13.91 -23.64
CA GLN A 72 13.47 -14.73 -22.65
C GLN A 72 13.97 -13.85 -21.50
N SER A 73 13.69 -14.26 -20.30
CA SER A 73 14.12 -13.60 -19.05
C SER A 73 14.73 -14.62 -18.10
N ASP A 74 15.57 -14.14 -17.20
CA ASP A 74 16.22 -14.96 -16.19
C ASP A 74 15.27 -15.34 -15.06
N LEU A 75 14.29 -14.45 -14.78
CA LEU A 75 13.31 -14.64 -13.72
C LEU A 75 11.99 -13.93 -14.06
N VAL A 76 10.88 -14.54 -13.66
CA VAL A 76 9.53 -13.93 -13.68
C VAL A 76 9.15 -13.50 -12.26
N HIS A 77 8.64 -12.28 -12.10
CA HIS A 77 8.11 -11.77 -10.83
C HIS A 77 6.61 -11.48 -10.93
N ALA A 78 5.78 -12.27 -10.26
CA ALA A 78 4.33 -12.13 -10.21
C ALA A 78 3.89 -11.20 -9.06
N HIS A 79 3.11 -10.14 -9.36
CA HIS A 79 2.75 -9.10 -8.40
C HIS A 79 1.33 -9.20 -7.83
N GLU A 80 0.49 -10.10 -8.35
CA GLU A 80 -0.88 -10.32 -7.86
C GLU A 80 -1.34 -11.76 -8.19
N ALA A 81 -2.50 -12.17 -7.66
CA ALA A 81 -2.95 -13.57 -7.71
C ALA A 81 -3.07 -14.16 -9.12
N LYS A 82 -3.58 -13.39 -10.11
CA LYS A 82 -3.67 -13.86 -11.51
C LYS A 82 -2.30 -13.93 -12.18
N ALA A 83 -1.39 -13.05 -11.78
CA ALA A 83 -0.01 -13.07 -12.23
C ALA A 83 0.73 -14.31 -11.74
N VAL A 84 0.43 -14.84 -10.54
CA VAL A 84 0.99 -16.11 -10.05
C VAL A 84 0.59 -17.27 -10.98
N HIS A 85 -0.66 -17.32 -11.43
CA HIS A 85 -1.12 -18.34 -12.37
C HIS A 85 -0.43 -18.21 -13.73
N TRP A 86 -0.26 -16.98 -14.21
CA TRP A 86 0.49 -16.72 -15.44
C TRP A 86 1.96 -17.16 -15.32
N ALA A 87 2.62 -16.81 -14.23
CA ALA A 87 4.03 -17.14 -13.99
C ALA A 87 4.24 -18.66 -13.90
N TRP A 88 3.36 -19.36 -13.20
CA TRP A 88 3.37 -20.82 -13.13
C TRP A 88 3.21 -21.45 -14.52
N LEU A 89 2.22 -21.02 -15.31
CA LEU A 89 2.02 -21.54 -16.67
C LEU A 89 3.24 -21.24 -17.57
N HIS A 90 3.80 -20.03 -17.46
CA HIS A 90 5.01 -19.65 -18.17
C HIS A 90 6.19 -20.53 -17.81
N HIS A 91 6.36 -20.82 -16.52
CA HIS A 91 7.38 -21.78 -16.04
C HIS A 91 7.18 -23.16 -16.66
N CYS A 92 5.96 -23.70 -16.70
CA CYS A 92 5.67 -24.99 -17.34
C CYS A 92 5.98 -25.00 -18.84
N LEU A 93 5.76 -23.88 -19.54
CA LEU A 93 5.95 -23.77 -20.99
C LEU A 93 7.40 -23.45 -21.41
N ARG A 94 8.11 -22.66 -20.59
CA ARG A 94 9.39 -22.05 -20.96
C ARG A 94 10.53 -22.40 -20.01
N GLY A 95 10.27 -23.05 -18.89
CA GLY A 95 11.27 -23.39 -17.87
C GLY A 95 11.76 -22.19 -17.03
N THR A 96 11.31 -20.96 -17.30
CA THR A 96 11.78 -19.76 -16.58
C THR A 96 11.37 -19.84 -15.11
N PRO A 97 12.31 -19.70 -14.15
CA PRO A 97 11.96 -19.66 -12.72
C PRO A 97 11.12 -18.43 -12.39
N TYR A 98 10.34 -18.49 -11.31
CA TYR A 98 9.52 -17.37 -10.90
C TYR A 98 9.44 -17.20 -9.40
N ILE A 99 9.21 -15.95 -8.99
CA ILE A 99 8.83 -15.55 -7.65
C ILE A 99 7.45 -14.88 -7.66
N LEU A 100 6.86 -14.77 -6.50
CA LEU A 100 5.59 -14.07 -6.31
C LEU A 100 5.65 -13.15 -5.09
N THR A 101 4.97 -12.00 -5.17
CA THR A 101 4.77 -11.11 -4.03
C THR A 101 3.32 -11.17 -3.55
N ARG A 102 3.15 -11.49 -2.27
CA ARG A 102 1.86 -11.52 -1.58
C ARG A 102 1.63 -10.19 -0.86
N ARG A 103 0.52 -9.51 -1.22
CA ARG A 103 0.19 -8.17 -0.70
C ARG A 103 -1.09 -8.10 0.12
N VAL A 104 -1.79 -9.22 0.27
CA VAL A 104 -3.06 -9.29 1.02
C VAL A 104 -2.94 -10.24 2.20
N PRO A 105 -3.49 -9.87 3.38
CA PRO A 105 -3.30 -10.63 4.61
C PRO A 105 -4.11 -11.93 4.64
N GLN A 106 -5.19 -12.05 3.83
CA GLN A 106 -5.97 -13.29 3.81
C GLN A 106 -5.11 -14.48 3.39
N GLU A 107 -5.27 -15.60 4.07
CA GLU A 107 -4.60 -16.83 3.72
C GLU A 107 -4.86 -17.27 2.27
N VAL A 108 -3.86 -17.90 1.68
CA VAL A 108 -4.02 -18.52 0.35
C VAL A 108 -4.94 -19.73 0.50
N LYS A 109 -6.02 -19.77 -0.29
CA LYS A 109 -6.93 -20.93 -0.30
C LYS A 109 -6.15 -22.20 -0.64
N ALA A 110 -6.28 -23.24 0.19
CA ALA A 110 -5.57 -24.50 0.04
C ALA A 110 -6.17 -25.41 -1.06
N THR A 111 -6.36 -24.86 -2.27
CA THR A 111 -6.73 -25.66 -3.43
C THR A 111 -5.49 -26.35 -4.01
N GLY A 112 -5.67 -27.52 -4.63
CA GLY A 112 -4.58 -28.24 -5.28
C GLY A 112 -3.85 -27.39 -6.34
N PHE A 113 -4.59 -26.52 -7.04
CA PHE A 113 -4.03 -25.62 -8.03
C PHE A 113 -3.16 -24.52 -7.39
N ASN A 114 -3.64 -23.82 -6.36
CA ASN A 114 -2.85 -22.83 -5.65
C ASN A 114 -1.60 -23.47 -5.03
N ARG A 115 -1.76 -24.63 -4.38
CA ARG A 115 -0.61 -25.38 -3.83
C ARG A 115 0.44 -25.61 -4.91
N ARG A 116 0.03 -26.07 -6.10
CA ARG A 116 0.96 -26.33 -7.22
C ARG A 116 1.65 -25.04 -7.69
N CYS A 117 0.90 -23.94 -7.84
CA CYS A 117 1.47 -22.66 -8.25
C CYS A 117 2.46 -22.09 -7.21
N TYR A 118 2.24 -22.30 -5.93
CA TYR A 118 3.15 -21.81 -4.89
C TYR A 118 4.34 -22.75 -4.69
N SER A 119 4.14 -24.08 -4.69
CA SER A 119 5.22 -25.05 -4.44
C SER A 119 6.28 -25.11 -5.56
N GLN A 120 5.98 -24.60 -6.74
CA GLN A 120 6.93 -24.49 -7.84
C GLN A 120 7.57 -23.10 -7.96
N ALA A 121 7.16 -22.14 -7.11
CA ALA A 121 7.82 -20.85 -7.04
C ALA A 121 9.20 -20.96 -6.37
N SER A 122 10.19 -20.28 -6.93
CA SER A 122 11.53 -20.21 -6.32
C SER A 122 11.52 -19.47 -4.98
N MET A 123 10.60 -18.52 -4.81
CA MET A 123 10.41 -17.73 -3.57
C MET A 123 9.02 -17.11 -3.54
N ALA A 124 8.40 -17.06 -2.36
CA ALA A 124 7.28 -16.17 -2.08
C ALA A 124 7.79 -14.98 -1.25
N VAL A 125 7.45 -13.77 -1.67
CA VAL A 125 7.77 -12.55 -0.96
C VAL A 125 6.54 -12.06 -0.22
N ALA A 126 6.67 -11.86 1.10
CA ALA A 126 5.67 -11.25 1.97
C ALA A 126 5.98 -9.76 2.18
N ILE A 127 4.95 -8.90 2.19
CA ILE A 127 5.16 -7.48 2.47
C ILE A 127 5.06 -7.10 3.94
N SER A 128 4.62 -8.04 4.80
CA SER A 128 4.45 -7.84 6.24
C SER A 128 4.64 -9.14 7.03
N SER A 129 4.86 -9.02 8.34
CA SER A 129 5.06 -10.16 9.24
C SER A 129 3.88 -11.14 9.25
N PRO A 130 2.60 -10.72 9.32
CA PRO A 130 1.49 -11.65 9.27
C PRO A 130 1.39 -12.41 7.95
N ILE A 131 1.67 -11.73 6.82
CA ILE A 131 1.68 -12.39 5.51
C ILE A 131 2.83 -13.40 5.42
N GLU A 132 4.01 -13.04 5.97
CA GLU A 132 5.16 -13.96 6.05
C GLU A 132 4.79 -15.22 6.84
N GLN A 133 4.19 -15.06 8.01
CA GLN A 133 3.76 -16.19 8.85
C GLN A 133 2.74 -17.08 8.13
N HIS A 134 1.71 -16.50 7.51
CA HIS A 134 0.73 -17.25 6.72
C HIS A 134 1.35 -18.06 5.58
N LEU A 135 2.39 -17.54 4.93
CA LEU A 135 3.10 -18.24 3.86
C LEU A 135 4.00 -19.34 4.42
N LEU A 136 4.69 -19.09 5.54
CA LEU A 136 5.52 -20.08 6.24
C LEU A 136 4.69 -21.28 6.73
N ASP A 137 3.50 -21.02 7.30
CA ASP A 137 2.59 -22.06 7.79
C ASP A 137 2.11 -23.02 6.69
N ARG A 138 2.10 -22.54 5.43
CA ARG A 138 1.77 -23.40 4.28
C ARG A 138 2.87 -24.38 3.89
N HIS A 139 4.12 -24.08 4.19
CA HIS A 139 5.28 -24.90 3.81
C HIS A 139 5.33 -25.26 2.31
N TRP A 140 4.87 -24.35 1.43
CA TRP A 140 4.78 -24.63 -0.01
C TRP A 140 6.04 -24.22 -0.78
N CYS A 141 6.71 -23.15 -0.38
CA CYS A 141 7.95 -22.64 -0.96
C CYS A 141 8.75 -21.83 0.07
N PRO A 142 10.01 -21.50 -0.21
CA PRO A 142 10.77 -20.56 0.60
C PRO A 142 10.07 -19.20 0.68
N VAL A 143 10.19 -18.51 1.81
CA VAL A 143 9.57 -17.21 2.05
C VAL A 143 10.61 -16.18 2.46
N GLN A 144 10.49 -14.96 1.97
CA GLN A 144 11.30 -13.82 2.38
C GLN A 144 10.40 -12.60 2.56
N ARG A 145 10.70 -11.76 3.55
CA ARG A 145 9.98 -10.50 3.74
C ARG A 145 10.70 -9.35 3.05
N ILE A 146 9.98 -8.65 2.15
CA ILE A 146 10.39 -7.38 1.55
C ILE A 146 9.19 -6.44 1.62
N PRO A 147 9.21 -5.42 2.49
CA PRO A 147 8.08 -4.52 2.66
C PRO A 147 7.86 -3.63 1.43
N SER A 148 6.67 -3.04 1.36
CA SER A 148 6.33 -2.01 0.39
C SER A 148 7.12 -0.73 0.65
N ALA A 149 7.32 0.08 -0.39
CA ALA A 149 7.99 1.37 -0.29
C ALA A 149 7.00 2.53 -0.18
N LEU A 150 7.45 3.64 0.39
CA LEU A 150 6.78 4.94 0.34
C LEU A 150 6.80 5.48 -1.10
N ALA A 151 5.83 6.35 -1.43
CA ALA A 151 5.68 6.81 -2.81
C ALA A 151 6.35 8.17 -3.08
N HIS A 152 6.95 8.82 -2.08
CA HIS A 152 7.48 10.19 -2.17
C HIS A 152 6.48 11.12 -2.85
N LEU A 153 5.27 11.20 -2.30
CA LEU A 153 4.20 12.03 -2.86
C LEU A 153 4.65 13.48 -2.90
N LYS A 154 4.50 14.11 -4.06
CA LYS A 154 4.77 15.54 -4.22
C LYS A 154 3.59 16.36 -3.73
N HIS A 155 3.86 17.58 -3.27
CA HIS A 155 2.85 18.60 -2.97
C HIS A 155 3.18 19.90 -3.69
N ASP A 156 2.15 20.69 -3.96
CA ASP A 156 2.27 22.05 -4.47
C ASP A 156 2.13 23.02 -3.28
N PRO A 157 3.14 23.82 -2.97
CA PRO A 157 3.07 24.78 -1.86
C PRO A 157 1.90 25.77 -1.98
N ALA A 158 1.50 26.15 -3.20
CA ALA A 158 0.37 27.05 -3.42
C ALA A 158 -0.96 26.37 -3.04
N ASN A 159 -1.14 25.09 -3.44
CA ASN A 159 -2.31 24.31 -3.06
C ASN A 159 -2.36 24.08 -1.54
N VAL A 160 -1.23 23.76 -0.92
CA VAL A 160 -1.14 23.59 0.54
C VAL A 160 -1.52 24.89 1.27
N ALA A 161 -1.03 26.05 0.80
CA ALA A 161 -1.38 27.34 1.37
C ALA A 161 -2.87 27.64 1.23
N ALA A 162 -3.48 27.35 0.08
CA ALA A 162 -4.90 27.49 -0.16
C ALA A 162 -5.74 26.58 0.75
N LEU A 163 -5.35 25.33 0.90
CA LEU A 163 -6.01 24.38 1.82
C LEU A 163 -5.90 24.83 3.28
N ARG A 164 -4.73 25.26 3.73
CA ARG A 164 -4.55 25.79 5.09
C ARG A 164 -5.38 27.06 5.35
N SER A 165 -5.52 27.92 4.33
CA SER A 165 -6.40 29.09 4.42
C SER A 165 -7.88 28.69 4.50
N HIS A 166 -8.28 27.68 3.73
CA HIS A 166 -9.67 27.16 3.74
C HIS A 166 -10.05 26.58 5.11
N TYR A 167 -9.12 25.85 5.73
CA TYR A 167 -9.32 25.23 7.06
C TYR A 167 -8.71 26.07 8.19
N ALA A 168 -8.56 27.39 8.01
CA ALA A 168 -7.95 28.25 9.03
C ALA A 168 -8.69 28.15 10.38
N GLY A 169 -7.93 27.91 11.46
CA GLY A 169 -8.46 27.73 12.80
C GLY A 169 -9.06 26.35 13.08
N ALA A 170 -9.09 25.44 12.11
CA ALA A 170 -9.51 24.07 12.34
C ALA A 170 -8.32 23.17 12.69
N PHE A 171 -8.60 22.14 13.51
CA PHE A 171 -7.72 20.99 13.70
C PHE A 171 -8.10 19.90 12.70
N VAL A 172 -7.23 19.61 11.74
CA VAL A 172 -7.56 18.80 10.57
C VAL A 172 -7.09 17.37 10.72
N ILE A 173 -8.04 16.44 10.73
CA ILE A 173 -7.81 15.00 10.81
C ILE A 173 -8.12 14.38 9.45
N GLY A 174 -7.12 13.76 8.83
CA GLY A 174 -7.29 13.10 7.53
C GLY A 174 -7.50 11.60 7.65
N HIS A 175 -8.27 11.05 6.70
CA HIS A 175 -8.33 9.63 6.38
C HIS A 175 -8.25 9.46 4.87
N ALA A 176 -7.39 8.57 4.38
CA ALA A 176 -7.26 8.30 2.96
C ALA A 176 -7.30 6.80 2.66
N GLY A 177 -8.19 6.40 1.76
CA GLY A 177 -8.32 5.00 1.37
C GLY A 177 -9.56 4.73 0.52
N ALA A 178 -9.67 3.53 0.00
CA ALA A 178 -10.89 3.10 -0.69
C ALA A 178 -12.08 3.10 0.30
N LEU A 179 -13.23 3.64 -0.11
CA LEU A 179 -14.43 3.64 0.70
C LEU A 179 -15.09 2.25 0.66
N VAL A 180 -14.47 1.31 1.37
CA VAL A 180 -14.92 -0.07 1.58
C VAL A 180 -14.80 -0.34 3.08
N ASP A 181 -15.85 0.00 3.80
CA ASP A 181 -15.88 0.01 5.27
C ASP A 181 -15.49 -1.32 5.90
N LYS A 182 -15.90 -2.43 5.29
CA LYS A 182 -15.50 -3.78 5.70
C LYS A 182 -13.99 -3.93 5.90
N HIS A 183 -13.18 -3.17 5.16
CA HIS A 183 -11.72 -3.22 5.25
C HIS A 183 -11.11 -1.99 5.91
N LYS A 184 -11.74 -0.83 5.75
CA LYS A 184 -11.13 0.46 6.10
C LYS A 184 -11.69 1.11 7.37
N GLY A 185 -12.83 0.62 7.90
CA GLY A 185 -13.36 1.07 9.17
C GLY A 185 -13.81 2.54 9.20
N GLN A 186 -14.36 3.04 8.09
CA GLN A 186 -14.82 4.43 8.04
C GLN A 186 -15.96 4.69 9.04
N ARG A 187 -16.78 3.70 9.35
CA ARG A 187 -17.86 3.82 10.35
C ARG A 187 -17.33 4.07 11.76
N GLU A 188 -16.18 3.46 12.12
CA GLU A 188 -15.50 3.76 13.40
C GLU A 188 -15.06 5.23 13.46
N LEU A 189 -14.54 5.75 12.34
CA LEU A 189 -14.11 7.15 12.29
C LEU A 189 -15.31 8.11 12.34
N ILE A 190 -16.42 7.80 11.67
CA ILE A 190 -17.68 8.56 11.77
C ILE A 190 -18.20 8.55 13.22
N ALA A 191 -18.20 7.39 13.88
CA ALA A 191 -18.64 7.27 15.27
C ALA A 191 -17.73 8.06 16.21
N ALA A 192 -16.41 7.99 16.03
CA ALA A 192 -15.44 8.79 16.79
C ALA A 192 -15.63 10.30 16.55
N ALA A 193 -15.84 10.73 15.29
CA ALA A 193 -16.10 12.13 14.95
C ALA A 193 -17.36 12.68 15.62
N ARG A 194 -18.42 11.85 15.70
CA ARG A 194 -19.67 12.20 16.41
C ARG A 194 -19.45 12.36 17.90
N GLN A 195 -18.73 11.43 18.51
CA GLN A 195 -18.43 11.46 19.95
C GLN A 195 -17.53 12.65 20.33
N LEU A 196 -16.58 13.01 19.47
CA LEU A 196 -15.60 14.05 19.73
C LEU A 196 -16.11 15.47 19.47
N GLN A 197 -17.26 15.65 18.82
CA GLN A 197 -17.77 16.96 18.44
C GLN A 197 -17.86 17.96 19.64
N PRO A 198 -18.31 17.58 20.87
CA PRO A 198 -18.31 18.49 21.99
C PRO A 198 -16.93 18.82 22.56
N GLN A 199 -15.96 17.92 22.44
CA GLN A 199 -14.62 18.04 23.02
C GLN A 199 -13.61 18.64 22.07
N MET A 200 -13.87 18.55 20.76
CA MET A 200 -13.03 19.05 19.65
C MET A 200 -13.91 19.85 18.65
N PRO A 201 -14.47 21.01 19.08
CA PRO A 201 -15.42 21.75 18.24
C PRO A 201 -14.81 22.34 16.96
N ASP A 202 -13.50 22.54 16.94
CA ASP A 202 -12.72 23.01 15.80
C ASP A 202 -12.19 21.88 14.90
N ALA A 203 -12.39 20.60 15.27
CA ALA A 203 -11.92 19.47 14.46
C ALA A 203 -12.70 19.34 13.15
N ARG A 204 -11.96 19.01 12.06
CA ARG A 204 -12.50 18.64 10.76
C ARG A 204 -11.92 17.29 10.34
N PHE A 205 -12.81 16.36 10.01
CA PHE A 205 -12.45 15.03 9.54
C PHE A 205 -12.57 14.98 8.02
N LEU A 206 -11.45 14.90 7.34
CA LEU A 206 -11.40 14.87 5.87
C LEU A 206 -11.29 13.43 5.38
N MET A 207 -12.32 12.97 4.66
CA MET A 207 -12.43 11.63 4.13
C MET A 207 -12.04 11.64 2.64
N LEU A 208 -10.83 11.15 2.34
CA LEU A 208 -10.28 11.13 0.98
C LEU A 208 -10.37 9.71 0.39
N GLY A 209 -11.01 9.58 -0.75
CA GLY A 209 -11.13 8.33 -1.50
C GLY A 209 -12.52 8.11 -2.07
N ASP A 210 -12.63 7.03 -2.86
CA ASP A 210 -13.88 6.55 -3.43
C ASP A 210 -14.01 5.04 -3.24
N GLY A 211 -15.24 4.55 -3.28
CA GLY A 211 -15.49 3.12 -3.15
C GLY A 211 -16.97 2.77 -3.06
N ALA A 212 -17.22 1.46 -2.98
CA ALA A 212 -18.58 0.91 -3.06
C ALA A 212 -19.50 1.41 -1.92
N ASP A 213 -18.95 1.72 -0.75
CA ASP A 213 -19.72 2.12 0.42
C ASP A 213 -19.84 3.66 0.54
N GLY A 214 -19.26 4.43 -0.41
CA GLY A 214 -19.16 5.89 -0.30
C GLY A 214 -20.50 6.60 -0.15
N GLU A 215 -21.55 6.17 -0.86
CA GLU A 215 -22.90 6.75 -0.76
C GLU A 215 -23.51 6.49 0.62
N ALA A 216 -23.45 5.25 1.09
CA ALA A 216 -23.98 4.88 2.41
C ALA A 216 -23.25 5.62 3.54
N LEU A 217 -21.93 5.70 3.48
CA LEU A 217 -21.13 6.41 4.49
C LEU A 217 -21.44 7.91 4.55
N ARG A 218 -21.63 8.55 3.39
CA ARG A 218 -22.07 9.97 3.35
C ARG A 218 -23.46 10.15 3.96
N ALA A 219 -24.39 9.26 3.65
CA ALA A 219 -25.74 9.31 4.23
C ALA A 219 -25.71 9.10 5.76
N GLU A 220 -24.88 8.19 6.28
CA GLU A 220 -24.71 7.91 7.70
C GLU A 220 -24.07 9.06 8.51
N SER A 221 -23.39 9.97 7.86
CA SER A 221 -22.68 11.11 8.47
C SER A 221 -23.25 12.48 8.05
N GLN A 222 -24.40 12.54 7.40
CA GLN A 222 -24.98 13.80 6.91
C GLN A 222 -25.34 14.81 8.03
N ASP A 223 -25.51 14.33 9.25
CA ASP A 223 -25.76 15.12 10.47
C ASP A 223 -24.47 15.71 11.07
N LEU A 224 -23.30 15.31 10.58
CA LEU A 224 -22.00 15.71 11.12
C LEU A 224 -21.37 16.83 10.29
N ALA A 225 -21.48 18.06 10.75
CA ALA A 225 -20.88 19.23 10.10
C ALA A 225 -19.33 19.23 10.15
N ASN A 226 -18.73 18.38 10.99
CA ASN A 226 -17.29 18.21 11.15
C ASN A 226 -16.69 17.09 10.27
N VAL A 227 -17.50 16.38 9.47
CA VAL A 227 -17.04 15.33 8.54
C VAL A 227 -17.22 15.80 7.09
N GLU A 228 -16.16 15.81 6.32
CA GLU A 228 -16.15 16.25 4.93
C GLU A 228 -15.65 15.14 4.00
N TRP A 229 -16.43 14.83 2.95
CA TRP A 229 -16.13 13.80 1.95
C TRP A 229 -15.56 14.45 0.69
N LEU A 230 -14.26 14.33 0.50
CA LEU A 230 -13.53 14.99 -0.57
C LEU A 230 -13.47 14.17 -1.88
N GLY A 231 -13.87 12.89 -1.83
CA GLY A 231 -13.71 11.98 -2.97
C GLY A 231 -12.25 11.62 -3.25
N PHE A 232 -12.00 10.99 -4.38
CA PHE A 232 -10.65 10.63 -4.79
C PHE A 232 -9.82 11.89 -5.10
N LYS A 233 -8.61 11.96 -4.57
CA LYS A 233 -7.64 13.02 -4.83
C LYS A 233 -6.36 12.45 -5.41
N SER A 234 -5.98 12.92 -6.61
CA SER A 234 -4.70 12.55 -7.24
C SER A 234 -3.50 13.27 -6.61
N ASN A 235 -3.75 14.39 -5.93
CA ASN A 235 -2.77 15.25 -5.24
C ASN A 235 -2.78 15.02 -3.72
N LEU A 236 -2.80 13.76 -3.28
CA LEU A 236 -2.85 13.41 -1.85
C LEU A 236 -1.75 14.11 -1.03
N GLY A 237 -0.56 14.33 -1.61
CA GLY A 237 0.53 15.03 -0.94
C GLY A 237 0.18 16.44 -0.46
N ASP A 238 -0.66 17.19 -1.20
CA ASP A 238 -1.11 18.53 -0.79
C ASP A 238 -1.93 18.46 0.50
N TYR A 239 -2.79 17.44 0.61
CA TYR A 239 -3.61 17.21 1.80
C TYR A 239 -2.75 16.74 2.98
N LEU A 240 -1.85 15.76 2.78
CA LEU A 240 -0.97 15.28 3.85
C LEU A 240 -0.12 16.43 4.43
N ALA A 241 0.37 17.35 3.60
CA ALA A 241 1.19 18.48 4.02
C ALA A 241 0.45 19.49 4.94
N MET A 242 -0.89 19.41 5.03
CA MET A 242 -1.68 20.34 5.83
C MET A 242 -2.38 19.69 7.02
N LEU A 243 -2.35 18.34 7.14
CA LEU A 243 -3.02 17.65 8.24
C LEU A 243 -2.30 17.86 9.58
N ASP A 244 -3.10 17.93 10.66
CA ASP A 244 -2.62 17.90 12.04
C ASP A 244 -2.54 16.47 12.59
N LEU A 245 -3.33 15.54 12.02
CA LEU A 245 -3.42 14.15 12.45
C LEU A 245 -3.96 13.25 11.32
N PHE A 246 -3.54 12.01 11.30
CA PHE A 246 -4.05 11.00 10.37
C PHE A 246 -4.70 9.83 11.12
N ALA A 247 -5.96 9.52 10.79
CA ALA A 247 -6.71 8.41 11.35
C ALA A 247 -6.78 7.24 10.35
N PHE A 248 -6.36 6.05 10.79
CA PHE A 248 -6.32 4.85 9.94
C PHE A 248 -6.99 3.65 10.63
N PRO A 249 -8.31 3.66 10.80
CA PRO A 249 -9.06 2.65 11.55
C PRO A 249 -9.31 1.36 10.75
N SER A 250 -8.38 0.97 9.89
CA SER A 250 -8.53 -0.21 9.03
C SER A 250 -8.75 -1.49 9.84
N ARG A 251 -9.62 -2.36 9.33
CA ARG A 251 -9.89 -3.69 9.90
C ARG A 251 -9.12 -4.79 9.20
N ASN A 252 -8.51 -4.47 8.05
CA ASN A 252 -7.78 -5.45 7.26
C ASN A 252 -6.79 -4.75 6.32
N GLU A 253 -5.50 -5.03 6.50
CA GLU A 253 -4.42 -4.38 5.75
C GLU A 253 -3.27 -5.34 5.43
N GLY A 254 -2.76 -5.29 4.20
CA GLY A 254 -1.54 -6.01 3.88
C GLY A 254 -0.33 -5.49 4.65
N LEU A 255 -0.08 -4.19 4.58
CA LEU A 255 0.95 -3.46 5.32
C LEU A 255 0.45 -2.08 5.76
N GLY A 256 -0.48 -1.48 5.00
CA GLY A 256 -0.88 -0.09 5.23
C GLY A 256 0.09 0.91 4.60
N SER A 257 0.56 0.68 3.38
CA SER A 257 1.61 1.50 2.74
C SER A 257 1.29 3.00 2.64
N THR A 258 0.02 3.41 2.72
CA THR A 258 -0.37 4.82 2.85
C THR A 258 0.23 5.47 4.10
N LEU A 259 0.44 4.70 5.18
CA LEU A 259 1.05 5.20 6.41
C LEU A 259 2.52 5.61 6.20
N LEU A 260 3.23 4.98 5.27
CA LEU A 260 4.59 5.38 4.92
C LEU A 260 4.62 6.80 4.32
N ASP A 261 3.64 7.12 3.45
CA ASP A 261 3.51 8.47 2.88
C ASP A 261 3.09 9.48 3.96
N VAL A 262 2.24 9.10 4.90
CA VAL A 262 1.84 9.93 6.06
C VAL A 262 3.05 10.23 6.96
N MET A 263 3.89 9.24 7.24
CA MET A 263 5.12 9.38 8.03
C MET A 263 6.13 10.31 7.34
N ASP A 264 6.24 10.24 6.01
CA ASP A 264 7.13 11.11 5.23
C ASP A 264 6.75 12.59 5.36
N TYR A 265 5.46 12.88 5.51
CA TYR A 265 4.94 14.21 5.79
C TYR A 265 4.96 14.61 7.28
N GLU A 266 5.54 13.78 8.16
CA GLU A 266 5.56 14.02 9.62
C GLU A 266 4.17 14.26 10.21
N VAL A 267 3.14 13.58 9.69
CA VAL A 267 1.79 13.63 10.24
C VAL A 267 1.67 12.55 11.31
N PRO A 268 1.28 12.90 12.55
CA PRO A 268 1.08 11.92 13.61
C PRO A 268 -0.09 10.98 13.27
N ILE A 269 0.00 9.72 13.71
CA ILE A 269 -0.88 8.64 13.29
C ILE A 269 -1.62 8.04 14.48
N VAL A 270 -2.94 7.84 14.32
CA VAL A 270 -3.74 6.89 15.09
C VAL A 270 -4.22 5.80 14.13
N ALA A 271 -3.86 4.55 14.38
CA ALA A 271 -4.21 3.45 13.50
C ALA A 271 -4.72 2.23 14.29
N SER A 272 -5.39 1.30 13.59
CA SER A 272 -5.77 0.02 14.19
C SER A 272 -4.57 -0.90 14.36
N ASP A 273 -4.54 -1.63 15.47
CA ASP A 273 -3.60 -2.73 15.74
C ASP A 273 -4.08 -3.99 15.02
N VAL A 274 -3.84 -4.07 13.71
CA VAL A 274 -4.31 -5.19 12.88
C VAL A 274 -3.34 -5.47 11.72
N ASP A 275 -3.21 -6.76 11.41
CA ASP A 275 -2.44 -7.27 10.27
C ASP A 275 -1.02 -6.66 10.19
N GLY A 276 -0.66 -6.04 9.05
CA GLY A 276 0.67 -5.45 8.83
C GLY A 276 0.87 -4.04 9.40
N ILE A 277 -0.14 -3.41 10.00
CA ILE A 277 0.00 -2.05 10.53
C ILE A 277 1.06 -1.96 11.65
N PRO A 278 1.15 -2.92 12.61
CA PRO A 278 2.19 -2.92 13.64
C PRO A 278 3.62 -3.07 13.13
N ASP A 279 3.81 -3.54 11.90
CA ASP A 279 5.13 -3.54 11.26
C ASP A 279 5.64 -2.12 10.94
N LEU A 280 4.73 -1.15 10.79
CA LEU A 280 5.03 0.25 10.48
C LEU A 280 4.87 1.16 11.70
N VAL A 281 3.79 1.01 12.44
CA VAL A 281 3.44 1.86 13.59
C VAL A 281 3.68 1.11 14.88
N GLN A 282 4.61 1.62 15.69
CA GLN A 282 4.88 1.10 17.02
C GLN A 282 4.14 1.97 18.04
N HIS A 283 3.27 1.33 18.85
CA HIS A 283 2.43 2.03 19.81
C HIS A 283 3.26 2.89 20.77
N GLU A 284 2.86 4.14 20.95
CA GLU A 284 3.53 5.18 21.77
C GLU A 284 4.96 5.55 21.37
N GLN A 285 5.45 5.01 20.25
CA GLN A 285 6.78 5.35 19.71
C GLN A 285 6.68 6.10 18.38
N THR A 286 5.94 5.54 17.41
CA THR A 286 5.80 6.15 16.07
C THR A 286 4.34 6.47 15.72
N GLY A 287 3.40 6.22 16.63
CA GLY A 287 1.99 6.50 16.53
C GLY A 287 1.21 5.87 17.68
N LEU A 288 -0.10 6.00 17.66
CA LEU A 288 -0.98 5.31 18.61
C LEU A 288 -1.71 4.18 17.88
N LEU A 289 -1.68 2.97 18.46
CA LEU A 289 -2.45 1.83 17.99
C LEU A 289 -3.66 1.59 18.89
N VAL A 290 -4.80 1.33 18.27
CA VAL A 290 -6.07 1.01 18.95
C VAL A 290 -6.62 -0.30 18.41
N LYS A 291 -7.45 -0.99 19.18
CA LYS A 291 -8.10 -2.22 18.70
C LYS A 291 -9.00 -1.93 17.49
N PRO A 292 -9.00 -2.78 16.45
CA PRO A 292 -9.93 -2.63 15.34
C PRO A 292 -11.40 -2.79 15.85
N ASN A 293 -12.33 -2.12 15.19
CA ASN A 293 -13.75 -2.09 15.56
C ASN A 293 -14.03 -1.46 16.94
N ASP A 294 -13.18 -0.57 17.41
CA ASP A 294 -13.31 0.12 18.68
C ASP A 294 -13.30 1.65 18.46
N ALA A 295 -14.48 2.20 18.18
CA ALA A 295 -14.65 3.63 17.94
C ALA A 295 -14.35 4.47 19.19
N GLU A 296 -14.61 3.94 20.39
CA GLU A 296 -14.31 4.61 21.66
C GLU A 296 -12.80 4.75 21.86
N ALA A 297 -12.04 3.66 21.70
CA ALA A 297 -10.59 3.71 21.80
C ALA A 297 -9.98 4.62 20.72
N LEU A 298 -10.55 4.62 19.50
CA LEU A 298 -10.15 5.54 18.44
C LEU A 298 -10.39 7.00 18.85
N ALA A 299 -11.57 7.32 19.39
CA ALA A 299 -11.90 8.66 19.84
C ALA A 299 -10.97 9.14 20.97
N GLN A 300 -10.70 8.29 21.95
CA GLN A 300 -9.78 8.61 23.05
C GLN A 300 -8.35 8.87 22.56
N ALA A 301 -7.85 8.06 21.63
CA ALA A 301 -6.52 8.25 21.05
C ALA A 301 -6.43 9.55 20.22
N LEU A 302 -7.46 9.90 19.45
CA LEU A 302 -7.55 11.15 18.70
C LEU A 302 -7.58 12.35 19.67
N LEU A 303 -8.39 12.29 20.74
CA LEU A 303 -8.49 13.34 21.74
C LEU A 303 -7.17 13.53 22.49
N ARG A 304 -6.46 12.46 22.84
CA ARG A 304 -5.14 12.53 23.47
C ARG A 304 -4.16 13.29 22.60
N LEU A 305 -4.10 12.97 21.30
CA LEU A 305 -3.19 13.67 20.37
C LEU A 305 -3.68 15.11 20.06
N TYR A 306 -4.97 15.38 20.07
CA TYR A 306 -5.47 16.74 19.96
C TYR A 306 -4.95 17.64 21.10
N GLY A 307 -4.99 17.16 22.34
CA GLY A 307 -4.56 17.90 23.53
C GLY A 307 -3.04 17.99 23.73
N ASP A 308 -2.23 17.16 23.07
CA ASP A 308 -0.79 17.06 23.31
C ASP A 308 0.04 17.29 22.05
N ALA A 309 0.36 18.55 21.76
CA ALA A 309 1.18 18.95 20.62
C ALA A 309 2.64 18.46 20.70
N ALA A 310 3.17 18.26 21.92
CA ALA A 310 4.52 17.75 22.10
C ALA A 310 4.59 16.28 21.72
N LEU A 311 3.64 15.47 22.18
CA LEU A 311 3.51 14.07 21.83
C LEU A 311 3.29 13.88 20.31
N ARG A 312 2.41 14.69 19.69
CA ARG A 312 2.22 14.65 18.22
C ARG A 312 3.55 14.79 17.48
N ARG A 313 4.32 15.82 17.81
CA ARG A 313 5.64 16.08 17.16
C ARG A 313 6.61 14.94 17.40
N GLN A 314 6.71 14.46 18.64
CA GLN A 314 7.60 13.36 18.98
C GLN A 314 7.29 12.11 18.16
N LEU A 315 6.03 11.65 18.15
CA LEU A 315 5.61 10.46 17.42
C LEU A 315 5.87 10.59 15.91
N ALA A 316 5.53 11.73 15.32
CA ALA A 316 5.72 11.98 13.89
C ALA A 316 7.20 12.00 13.49
N GLN A 317 8.06 12.63 14.26
CA GLN A 317 9.52 12.67 14.02
C GLN A 317 10.15 11.28 14.14
N GLN A 318 9.75 10.50 15.14
CA GLN A 318 10.22 9.12 15.31
C GLN A 318 9.74 8.23 14.16
N ALA A 319 8.49 8.38 13.70
CA ALA A 319 7.96 7.66 12.56
C ALA A 319 8.76 7.95 11.29
N LYS A 320 9.04 9.23 10.99
CA LYS A 320 9.85 9.63 9.85
C LYS A 320 11.28 9.11 9.90
N ALA A 321 11.90 9.09 11.05
CA ALA A 321 13.28 8.61 11.22
C ALA A 321 13.44 7.14 10.80
N GLY A 322 12.38 6.33 10.87
CA GLY A 322 12.36 4.91 10.46
C GLY A 322 12.26 4.68 8.95
N LEU A 323 12.00 5.71 8.13
CA LEU A 323 11.64 5.55 6.72
C LEU A 323 12.79 5.15 5.78
N ALA A 324 14.04 5.28 6.18
CA ALA A 324 15.19 4.97 5.33
C ALA A 324 15.15 3.53 4.74
N HIS A 325 14.51 2.61 5.44
CA HIS A 325 14.36 1.21 5.00
C HIS A 325 13.17 0.97 4.06
N TYR A 326 12.32 1.98 3.85
CA TYR A 326 11.08 1.88 3.09
C TYR A 326 11.11 2.73 1.81
N THR A 327 12.28 3.15 1.34
CA THR A 327 12.41 3.86 0.06
C THR A 327 12.27 2.92 -1.13
N PRO A 328 11.88 3.40 -2.32
CA PRO A 328 11.87 2.60 -3.55
C PRO A 328 13.23 1.98 -3.87
N GLU A 329 14.31 2.71 -3.59
CA GLU A 329 15.70 2.26 -3.80
C GLU A 329 16.03 1.09 -2.87
N ALA A 330 15.74 1.20 -1.57
CA ALA A 330 15.95 0.13 -0.59
C ALA A 330 15.10 -1.12 -0.91
N MET A 331 13.89 -0.93 -1.41
CA MET A 331 13.05 -2.03 -1.90
C MET A 331 13.69 -2.69 -3.13
N ALA A 332 14.14 -1.91 -4.11
CA ALA A 332 14.77 -2.42 -5.33
C ALA A 332 16.08 -3.16 -5.04
N GLU A 333 16.91 -2.66 -4.14
CA GLU A 333 18.15 -3.33 -3.71
C GLU A 333 17.88 -4.71 -3.12
N ARG A 334 16.87 -4.84 -2.25
CA ARG A 334 16.46 -6.13 -1.67
C ARG A 334 15.96 -7.11 -2.74
N TYR A 335 15.15 -6.63 -3.69
CA TYR A 335 14.69 -7.48 -4.79
C TYR A 335 15.85 -7.85 -5.73
N LEU A 336 16.76 -6.95 -6.03
CA LEU A 336 17.92 -7.23 -6.88
C LEU A 336 18.84 -8.28 -6.24
N ALA A 337 19.09 -8.19 -4.94
CA ALA A 337 19.84 -9.20 -4.19
C ALA A 337 19.14 -10.57 -4.27
N LEU A 338 17.81 -10.61 -4.06
CA LEU A 338 17.02 -11.83 -4.18
C LEU A 338 17.06 -12.42 -5.60
N TYR A 339 16.87 -11.59 -6.65
CA TYR A 339 16.93 -12.05 -8.04
C TYR A 339 18.31 -12.65 -8.37
N SER A 340 19.39 -11.94 -7.99
CA SER A 340 20.76 -12.41 -8.20
C SER A 340 21.03 -13.75 -7.51
N GLN A 341 20.57 -13.92 -6.29
CA GLN A 341 20.71 -15.17 -5.55
C GLN A 341 19.98 -16.34 -6.21
N LEU A 342 18.80 -16.09 -6.80
CA LEU A 342 17.97 -17.15 -7.41
C LEU A 342 18.44 -17.54 -8.81
N VAL A 343 19.03 -16.61 -9.57
CA VAL A 343 19.54 -16.87 -10.93
C VAL A 343 20.95 -17.50 -10.89
N ALA A 344 21.72 -17.27 -9.83
CA ALA A 344 23.04 -17.89 -9.65
C ALA A 344 23.00 -19.38 -9.25
N ARG A 345 21.82 -19.92 -8.91
CA ARG A 345 21.59 -21.33 -8.58
C ARG A 345 21.23 -22.13 -9.81
#